data_c0107c02e2e8b58f6515d046449d2c5b
#
_entry.id   c0107c02e2e8b58f6515d046449d2c5b
#
_cell.length_a   1.000
_cell.length_b   1.000
_cell.length_c   1.000
_cell.angle_alpha   90.00
_cell.angle_beta   90.00
_cell.angle_gamma   90.00
#
_symmetry.space_group_name_H-M   'P 1'
#
loop_
_entity.id
_entity.type
_entity.pdbx_description
1 polymer ?
#
loop_
_entity_poly.entity_id
_entity_poly.type
_entity_poly.pdbx_seq_one_letter_code
_entity_poly.pdbx_strand_id
1 'polypeptide(L)' 'MTYIAVECAEFGPIEDLRVVERASAVLLPGQVRLAVSASGVNFVEGLFVQGRYQIKPPTPFVPGGEVVGRVVE' A
#
# COMPACT_ATOMS: atom_id res chain seq x y z
N MET A 1 13.20 -8.28 -8.55
CA MET A 1 11.80 -8.59 -8.83
C MET A 1 10.93 -7.36 -8.51
N THR A 2 9.88 -7.16 -9.26
CA THR A 2 8.99 -6.00 -9.09
C THR A 2 7.54 -6.45 -8.92
N TYR A 3 6.69 -5.54 -8.50
CA TYR A 3 5.26 -5.77 -8.35
C TYR A 3 4.51 -4.49 -8.67
N ILE A 4 3.20 -4.62 -8.94
CA ILE A 4 2.33 -3.49 -9.24
C ILE A 4 1.61 -3.05 -7.98
N ALA A 5 1.57 -1.75 -7.72
CA ALA A 5 0.88 -1.19 -6.56
C ALA A 5 0.16 0.10 -6.93
N VAL A 6 -0.85 0.44 -6.14
CA VAL A 6 -1.49 1.76 -6.18
C VAL A 6 -0.79 2.62 -5.14
N GLU A 7 -0.19 3.72 -5.56
CA GLU A 7 0.67 4.53 -4.72
C GLU A 7 0.08 5.92 -4.49
N CYS A 8 0.18 6.40 -3.24
CA CYS A 8 -0.08 7.78 -2.88
C CYS A 8 1.26 8.51 -2.86
N ALA A 9 1.56 9.27 -3.93
CA ALA A 9 2.82 10.00 -4.03
C ALA A 9 2.87 11.19 -3.06
N GLU A 10 1.72 11.81 -2.84
CA GLU A 10 1.55 12.88 -1.86
C GLU A 10 0.08 12.94 -1.45
N PHE A 11 -0.21 13.52 -0.30
CA PHE A 11 -1.60 13.66 0.15
C PHE A 11 -2.38 14.53 -0.82
N GLY A 12 -3.62 14.13 -1.10
CA GLY A 12 -4.48 14.87 -2.02
C GLY A 12 -5.74 14.09 -2.38
N PRO A 13 -6.42 14.50 -3.45
CA PRO A 13 -7.64 13.80 -3.89
C PRO A 13 -7.37 12.34 -4.24
N ILE A 14 -8.38 11.49 -4.05
CA ILE A 14 -8.28 10.07 -4.36
C ILE A 14 -7.90 9.85 -5.83
N GLU A 15 -8.37 10.74 -6.71
CA GLU A 15 -8.09 10.65 -8.15
C GLU A 15 -6.61 10.78 -8.49
N ASP A 16 -5.80 11.29 -7.57
CA ASP A 16 -4.36 11.46 -7.79
C ASP A 16 -3.55 10.20 -7.48
N LEU A 17 -4.19 9.12 -7.01
CA LEU A 17 -3.51 7.85 -6.82
C LEU A 17 -3.03 7.30 -8.15
N ARG A 18 -1.87 6.63 -8.14
CA ARG A 18 -1.25 6.12 -9.35
C ARG A 18 -0.96 4.63 -9.25
N VAL A 19 -1.12 3.94 -10.37
CA VAL A 19 -0.67 2.56 -10.51
C VAL A 19 0.80 2.61 -10.92
N VAL A 20 1.67 2.01 -10.11
CA VAL A 20 3.11 2.07 -10.32
C VAL A 20 3.73 0.68 -10.18
N GLU A 21 4.92 0.51 -10.74
CA GLU A 21 5.75 -0.66 -10.53
C GLU A 21 6.76 -0.34 -9.43
N ARG A 22 6.87 -1.22 -8.45
CA ARG A 22 7.79 -1.05 -7.33
C ARG A 22 8.72 -2.24 -7.23
N ALA A 23 9.96 -1.99 -6.79
CA ALA A 23 10.90 -3.05 -6.52
C ALA A 23 10.53 -3.77 -5.22
N SER A 24 10.64 -5.11 -5.23
CA SER A 24 10.43 -5.91 -4.04
C SER A 24 11.54 -5.63 -3.05
N ALA A 25 11.16 -5.36 -1.80
CA ALA A 25 12.13 -5.11 -0.73
C ALA A 25 12.68 -6.41 -0.16
N VAL A 26 13.86 -6.34 0.44
CA VAL A 26 14.42 -7.44 1.22
C VAL A 26 13.58 -7.60 2.48
N LEU A 27 13.26 -8.85 2.86
CA LEU A 27 12.50 -9.10 4.08
C LEU A 27 13.35 -8.78 5.32
N LEU A 28 12.73 -8.08 6.26
CA LEU A 28 13.31 -7.84 7.57
C LEU A 28 12.87 -8.96 8.53
N PRO A 29 13.57 -9.14 9.67
CA PRO A 29 13.16 -10.13 10.67
C PRO A 29 11.69 -9.93 11.08
N GLY A 30 10.94 -11.03 11.15
CA GLY A 30 9.54 -11.01 11.52
C GLY A 30 8.58 -10.70 10.39
N GLN A 31 9.07 -10.46 9.19
CA GLN A 31 8.24 -10.19 8.01
C GLN A 31 8.09 -11.43 7.14
N VAL A 32 7.01 -11.46 6.37
CA VAL A 32 6.77 -12.48 5.35
C VAL A 32 6.41 -11.79 4.04
N ARG A 33 6.62 -12.51 2.95
CA ARG A 33 6.21 -12.04 1.63
C ARG A 33 4.98 -12.81 1.18
N LEU A 34 3.97 -12.09 0.71
CA LEU A 34 2.72 -12.70 0.24
C LEU A 34 2.59 -12.55 -1.27
N ALA A 35 2.15 -13.64 -1.92
CA ALA A 35 1.60 -13.58 -3.26
C ALA A 35 0.14 -13.17 -3.11
N VAL A 36 -0.19 -11.92 -3.40
CA VAL A 36 -1.48 -11.33 -3.09
C VAL A 36 -2.56 -11.84 -4.04
N SER A 37 -3.68 -12.29 -3.45
CA SER A 37 -4.87 -12.68 -4.22
C SER A 37 -5.90 -11.56 -4.24
N ALA A 38 -6.05 -10.85 -3.13
CA ALA A 38 -7.02 -9.76 -3.02
C ALA A 38 -6.59 -8.79 -1.92
N SER A 39 -7.03 -7.57 -2.05
CA SER A 39 -6.75 -6.52 -1.06
C SER A 39 -8.02 -5.71 -0.86
N GLY A 40 -8.44 -5.54 0.39
CA GLY A 40 -9.63 -4.76 0.71
C GLY A 40 -9.38 -3.27 0.60
N VAL A 41 -10.40 -2.54 0.17
CA VAL A 41 -10.40 -1.08 0.14
C VAL A 41 -11.49 -0.60 1.09
N ASN A 42 -11.10 0.17 2.09
CA ASN A 42 -12.00 0.60 3.16
C ASN A 42 -12.04 2.12 3.23
N PHE A 43 -13.01 2.64 3.98
CA PHE A 43 -13.18 4.09 4.15
C PHE A 43 -11.92 4.76 4.69
N VAL A 44 -11.21 4.10 5.61
CA VAL A 44 -10.02 4.69 6.24
C VAL A 44 -8.89 4.95 5.23
N GLU A 45 -8.77 4.14 4.18
CA GLU A 45 -7.74 4.38 3.15
C GLU A 45 -7.97 5.72 2.46
N GLY A 46 -9.23 6.11 2.24
CA GLY A 46 -9.55 7.41 1.69
C GLY A 46 -9.08 8.54 2.57
N LEU A 47 -9.18 8.39 3.90
CA LEU A 47 -8.68 9.38 4.85
C LEU A 47 -7.16 9.47 4.82
N PHE A 48 -6.47 8.31 4.74
CA PHE A 48 -5.01 8.28 4.68
C PHE A 48 -4.48 9.06 3.47
N VAL A 49 -5.02 8.80 2.28
CA VAL A 49 -4.49 9.41 1.05
C VAL A 49 -4.77 10.90 0.97
N GLN A 50 -5.80 11.38 1.68
CA GLN A 50 -6.12 12.81 1.75
C GLN A 50 -5.40 13.53 2.89
N GLY A 51 -4.62 12.79 3.69
CA GLY A 51 -3.95 13.36 4.85
C GLY A 51 -4.92 13.77 5.96
N ARG A 52 -6.09 13.14 6.02
CA ARG A 52 -7.17 13.50 6.93
C ARG A 52 -7.29 12.56 8.13
N TYR A 53 -6.45 11.54 8.20
CA TYR A 53 -6.42 10.63 9.34
C TYR A 53 -5.39 11.12 10.36
N GLN A 54 -5.55 10.70 11.62
CA GLN A 54 -4.65 11.14 12.69
C GLN A 54 -3.24 10.57 12.54
N ILE A 55 -3.09 9.44 11.88
CA ILE A 55 -1.78 8.89 11.53
C ILE A 55 -1.49 9.26 10.08
N LYS A 56 -0.35 9.90 9.84
CA LYS A 56 0.06 10.35 8.50
C LYS A 56 1.35 9.65 8.12
N PRO A 57 1.28 8.56 7.34
CA PRO A 57 2.49 7.87 6.91
C PRO A 57 3.34 8.75 6.01
N PRO A 58 4.66 8.54 5.99
CA PRO A 58 5.52 9.30 5.07
C PRO A 58 5.18 8.96 3.61
N THR A 59 5.11 9.97 2.75
CA THR A 59 4.86 9.79 1.33
C THR A 59 6.17 9.60 0.59
N PRO A 60 6.19 8.84 -0.50
CA PRO A 60 5.09 8.07 -1.06
C PRO A 60 4.81 6.80 -0.25
N PHE A 61 3.57 6.35 -0.24
CA PHE A 61 3.21 5.10 0.44
C PHE A 61 2.13 4.36 -0.35
N VAL A 62 1.96 3.06 -0.04
CA VAL A 62 0.91 2.24 -0.64
C VAL A 62 -0.20 2.11 0.39
N PRO A 63 -1.39 2.70 0.14
CA PRO A 63 -2.50 2.59 1.09
C PRO A 63 -3.07 1.18 1.11
N GLY A 64 -3.60 0.78 2.24
CA GLY A 64 -4.25 -0.51 2.42
C GLY A 64 -3.98 -1.07 3.80
N GLY A 65 -5.00 -1.66 4.41
CA GLY A 65 -4.92 -2.22 5.77
C GLY A 65 -5.24 -3.70 5.85
N GLU A 66 -5.58 -4.35 4.75
CA GLU A 66 -5.89 -5.77 4.76
C GLU A 66 -5.56 -6.43 3.43
N VAL A 67 -5.21 -7.70 3.49
CA VAL A 67 -4.78 -8.43 2.31
C VAL A 67 -5.03 -9.92 2.52
N VAL A 68 -5.33 -10.62 1.43
CA VAL A 68 -5.41 -12.08 1.39
C VAL A 68 -4.41 -12.57 0.37
N GLY A 69 -3.60 -13.54 0.75
CA GLY A 69 -2.60 -14.10 -0.16
C GLY A 69 -1.96 -15.34 0.41
N ARG A 70 -0.96 -15.83 -0.32
CA ARG A 70 -0.20 -17.02 0.08
C ARG A 70 1.20 -16.57 0.47
N VAL A 71 1.69 -17.06 1.60
CA VAL A 71 3.07 -16.80 2.03
C VAL A 71 4.02 -17.52 1.09
N VAL A 72 4.95 -16.78 0.49
CA VAL A 72 5.92 -17.33 -0.45
C VAL A 72 7.37 -17.19 0.04
N GLU A 73 7.57 -16.42 1.10
CA GLU A 73 8.91 -16.25 1.65
C GLU A 73 8.88 -15.94 3.14
#